data_f2be7e13db76428da780078eddc2420e
#
_entry.id   f2be7e13db76428da780078eddc2420e
#
_cell.length_a   1.000
_cell.length_b   1.000
_cell.length_c   1.000
_cell.angle_alpha   90.00
_cell.angle_beta   90.00
_cell.angle_gamma   90.00
#
_symmetry.space_group_name_H-M   'P 1'
#
loop_
_entity.id
_entity.type
_entity.pdbx_description
1 polymer ?
#
loop_
_entity_poly.entity_id
_entity_poly.type
_entity_poly.pdbx_seq_one_letter_code
_entity_poly.pdbx_strand_id
1 'polypeptide(L)'
;MSTDTMAGSTDFAHMLLKVSDIKRSERFYVDLLGFTIRPAKPLPDGRPFVPFKQGLALTSGGPNGAPQIDHIAFKAKDVRSVAARLKQSNAKFDRDLHDGIYGLTIYVYDPDGNMIELYEEGAKML
;
A
#
# COMPACT_ATOMS: atom_id res chain seq x y z
N MET A 1 -4.63 -24.76 12.64
CA MET A 1 -5.40 -24.65 12.47
C MET A 1 -6.04 -24.04 11.67
N SER A 2 -6.28 -24.27 11.45
CA SER A 2 -6.93 -23.74 10.56
C SER A 2 -7.69 -22.86 11.00
N THR A 3 -7.70 -21.90 10.47
CA THR A 3 -8.74 -21.17 10.65
C THR A 3 -9.77 -21.61 9.86
N ASP A 4 -10.72 -22.01 10.48
CA ASP A 4 -11.79 -22.53 9.75
C ASP A 4 -12.58 -21.45 9.14
N THR A 5 -12.64 -21.50 7.85
CA THR A 5 -13.52 -20.62 7.10
C THR A 5 -14.88 -21.24 7.07
N MET A 6 -15.86 -20.53 7.54
CA MET A 6 -17.24 -21.01 7.48
C MET A 6 -17.72 -20.98 6.04
N ALA A 7 -18.55 -21.95 5.68
CA ALA A 7 -19.20 -21.95 4.37
C ALA A 7 -19.98 -20.67 4.21
N GLY A 8 -19.79 -19.96 3.10
CA GLY A 8 -20.45 -18.70 2.85
C GLY A 8 -19.73 -17.48 3.37
N SER A 9 -18.62 -17.65 4.12
CA SER A 9 -17.85 -16.49 4.57
C SER A 9 -17.08 -15.92 3.39
N THR A 10 -16.66 -14.65 3.51
CA THR A 10 -15.91 -13.97 2.47
C THR A 10 -14.63 -13.39 3.07
N ASP A 11 -13.59 -13.36 2.26
CA ASP A 11 -12.31 -12.80 2.65
C ASP A 11 -11.92 -11.67 1.73
N PHE A 12 -11.10 -10.76 2.22
CA PHE A 12 -10.56 -9.70 1.37
C PHE A 12 -9.69 -10.34 0.28
N ALA A 13 -9.91 -9.93 -0.98
CA ALA A 13 -9.12 -10.45 -2.09
C ALA A 13 -8.07 -9.43 -2.53
N HIS A 14 -8.50 -8.27 -2.99
CA HIS A 14 -7.56 -7.25 -3.45
C HIS A 14 -8.29 -5.91 -3.57
N MET A 15 -7.50 -4.85 -3.70
CA MET A 15 -8.01 -3.52 -3.96
C MET A 15 -7.39 -3.02 -5.25
N LEU A 16 -8.20 -2.52 -6.16
CA LEU A 16 -7.71 -1.92 -7.42
C LEU A 16 -7.72 -0.41 -7.27
N LEU A 17 -6.55 0.18 -7.43
CA LEU A 17 -6.35 1.61 -7.27
C LEU A 17 -6.08 2.23 -8.63
N LYS A 18 -6.86 3.25 -8.99
CA LYS A 18 -6.61 4.02 -10.21
C LYS A 18 -5.56 5.07 -9.90
N VAL A 19 -4.49 5.09 -10.69
CA VAL A 19 -3.40 6.05 -10.48
C VAL A 19 -3.18 6.86 -11.75
N SER A 20 -2.56 8.02 -11.60
CA SER A 20 -2.33 8.92 -12.73
C SER A 20 -1.12 8.51 -13.57
N ASP A 21 -0.11 7.92 -12.93
CA ASP A 21 1.14 7.52 -13.58
C ASP A 21 1.55 6.15 -13.04
N ILE A 22 1.27 5.12 -13.83
CA ILE A 22 1.52 3.72 -13.44
C ILE A 22 2.98 3.50 -13.02
N LYS A 23 3.92 3.97 -13.82
CA LYS A 23 5.34 3.70 -13.54
C LYS A 23 5.82 4.40 -12.27
N ARG A 24 5.34 5.61 -12.02
CA ARG A 24 5.68 6.33 -10.80
C ARG A 24 5.13 5.63 -9.57
N SER A 25 3.88 5.21 -9.62
CA SER A 25 3.26 4.49 -8.50
C SER A 25 3.87 3.11 -8.30
N GLU A 26 4.18 2.41 -9.39
CA GLU A 26 4.86 1.11 -9.32
C GLU A 26 6.20 1.25 -8.56
N ARG A 27 7.00 2.27 -8.91
CA ARG A 27 8.27 2.49 -8.21
C ARG A 27 8.07 2.78 -6.73
N PHE A 28 7.03 3.54 -6.39
CA PHE A 28 6.74 3.83 -4.99
C PHE A 28 6.49 2.53 -4.21
N TYR A 29 5.57 1.70 -4.69
CA TYR A 29 5.20 0.48 -3.96
C TYR A 29 6.32 -0.57 -3.97
N VAL A 30 7.02 -0.72 -5.07
CA VAL A 30 8.10 -1.72 -5.18
C VAL A 30 9.37 -1.24 -4.46
N ASP A 31 9.86 -0.05 -4.81
CA ASP A 31 11.17 0.38 -4.35
C ASP A 31 11.14 0.86 -2.90
N LEU A 32 10.07 1.52 -2.48
CA LEU A 32 10.00 2.10 -1.14
C LEU A 32 9.28 1.21 -0.13
N LEU A 33 8.23 0.51 -0.55
CA LEU A 33 7.46 -0.33 0.36
C LEU A 33 7.80 -1.82 0.24
N GLY A 34 8.60 -2.21 -0.75
CA GLY A 34 9.02 -3.59 -0.89
C GLY A 34 7.94 -4.53 -1.43
N PHE A 35 6.97 -4.00 -2.17
CA PHE A 35 5.93 -4.83 -2.75
C PHE A 35 6.48 -5.65 -3.91
N THR A 36 5.87 -6.81 -4.15
CA THR A 36 6.27 -7.74 -5.20
C THR A 36 5.22 -7.75 -6.30
N ILE A 37 5.61 -7.41 -7.53
CA ILE A 37 4.72 -7.45 -8.68
C ILE A 37 4.45 -8.91 -9.05
N ARG A 38 3.19 -9.22 -9.32
CA ARG A 38 2.78 -10.52 -9.84
C ARG A 38 2.57 -10.40 -11.34
N PRO A 39 2.92 -11.45 -12.11
CA PRO A 39 2.66 -11.44 -13.56
C PRO A 39 1.17 -11.31 -13.83
N ALA A 40 0.81 -10.48 -14.81
CA ALA A 40 -0.58 -10.29 -15.17
C ALA A 40 -0.70 -9.73 -16.58
N LYS A 41 -1.84 -9.98 -17.20
CA LYS A 41 -2.19 -9.40 -18.49
C LYS A 41 -2.92 -8.08 -18.23
N PRO A 42 -2.97 -7.19 -19.23
CA PRO A 42 -3.81 -6.00 -19.11
C PRO A 42 -5.27 -6.35 -18.82
N LEU A 43 -5.99 -5.38 -18.29
CA LEU A 43 -7.42 -5.55 -18.04
C LEU A 43 -8.16 -5.76 -19.36
N PRO A 44 -9.37 -6.36 -19.35
CA PRO A 44 -10.14 -6.60 -20.58
C PRO A 44 -10.37 -5.36 -21.44
N ASP A 45 -10.41 -4.17 -20.81
CA ASP A 45 -10.59 -2.91 -21.55
C ASP A 45 -9.27 -2.31 -22.05
N GLY A 46 -8.16 -3.02 -21.89
CA GLY A 46 -6.86 -2.59 -22.38
C GLY A 46 -6.04 -1.76 -21.42
N ARG A 47 -6.60 -1.37 -20.27
CA ARG A 47 -5.82 -0.61 -19.30
C ARG A 47 -4.74 -1.48 -18.68
N PRO A 48 -3.60 -0.89 -18.30
CA PRO A 48 -2.55 -1.65 -17.61
C PRO A 48 -3.06 -2.19 -16.28
N PHE A 49 -2.49 -3.30 -15.84
CA PHE A 49 -2.86 -3.93 -14.58
C PHE A 49 -1.60 -4.41 -13.89
N VAL A 50 -1.31 -3.85 -12.72
CA VAL A 50 -0.11 -4.19 -11.95
C VAL A 50 -0.54 -4.69 -10.58
N PRO A 51 -0.74 -6.01 -10.43
CA PRO A 51 -1.11 -6.59 -9.14
C PRO A 51 0.14 -6.87 -8.31
N PHE A 52 0.02 -6.62 -7.00
CA PHE A 52 1.08 -6.93 -6.05
C PHE A 52 0.67 -8.13 -5.19
N LYS A 53 1.66 -8.88 -4.75
CA LYS A 53 1.47 -10.00 -3.84
C LYS A 53 0.72 -9.57 -2.58
N GLN A 54 0.90 -8.33 -2.16
CA GLN A 54 0.32 -7.79 -0.94
C GLN A 54 -1.18 -7.48 -1.02
N GLY A 55 -1.79 -7.66 -2.18
CA GLY A 55 -3.24 -7.49 -2.32
C GLY A 55 -3.68 -6.16 -2.94
N LEU A 56 -2.75 -5.25 -3.18
CA LEU A 56 -3.03 -4.02 -3.91
C LEU A 56 -2.77 -4.27 -5.39
N ALA A 57 -3.55 -3.65 -6.25
CA ALA A 57 -3.30 -3.64 -7.68
C ALA A 57 -3.48 -2.22 -8.21
N LEU A 58 -2.74 -1.88 -9.25
CA LEU A 58 -2.78 -0.57 -9.88
C LEU A 58 -3.35 -0.65 -11.28
N THR A 59 -4.09 0.39 -11.67
CA THR A 59 -4.49 0.61 -13.05
C THR A 59 -4.43 2.11 -13.35
N SER A 60 -4.57 2.48 -14.61
CA SER A 60 -4.54 3.89 -15.00
C SER A 60 -5.92 4.55 -14.86
N GLY A 61 -5.96 5.86 -15.07
CA GLY A 61 -7.20 6.62 -15.12
C GLY A 61 -7.54 7.39 -13.85
N GLY A 62 -6.65 7.39 -12.87
CA GLY A 62 -6.85 8.17 -11.66
C GLY A 62 -6.46 9.63 -11.85
N PRO A 63 -7.17 10.54 -11.21
CA PRO A 63 -6.77 11.94 -11.23
C PRO A 63 -5.56 12.17 -10.33
N ASN A 64 -4.64 13.02 -10.78
CA ASN A 64 -3.44 13.33 -10.01
C ASN A 64 -3.82 14.16 -8.78
N GLY A 65 -3.40 13.70 -7.61
CA GLY A 65 -3.63 14.42 -6.36
C GLY A 65 -5.05 14.39 -5.84
N ALA A 66 -5.92 13.55 -6.42
CA ALA A 66 -7.31 13.44 -5.98
C ALA A 66 -7.61 11.98 -5.60
N PRO A 67 -7.22 11.55 -4.40
CA PRO A 67 -7.38 10.15 -3.99
C PRO A 67 -8.86 9.76 -3.88
N GLN A 68 -9.15 8.49 -4.18
CA GLN A 68 -10.50 7.95 -4.21
C GLN A 68 -10.84 7.15 -2.96
N ILE A 69 -9.87 6.94 -2.08
CA ILE A 69 -10.06 6.16 -0.85
C ILE A 69 -9.56 6.97 0.34
N ASP A 70 -10.03 6.63 1.55
CA ASP A 70 -9.57 7.29 2.78
C ASP A 70 -8.11 6.92 3.05
N HIS A 71 -7.84 5.64 3.23
CA HIS A 71 -6.48 5.14 3.36
C HIS A 71 -6.46 3.63 3.18
N ILE A 72 -5.25 3.10 2.97
CA ILE A 72 -5.00 1.66 2.92
C ILE A 72 -3.97 1.36 4.00
N ALA A 73 -4.18 0.30 4.76
CA ALA A 73 -3.25 -0.10 5.81
C ALA A 73 -2.53 -1.38 5.44
N PHE A 74 -1.23 -1.43 5.69
CA PHE A 74 -0.41 -2.62 5.50
C PHE A 74 0.43 -2.86 6.74
N LYS A 75 0.66 -4.14 7.05
CA LYS A 75 1.62 -4.50 8.08
C LYS A 75 3.01 -4.47 7.51
N ALA A 76 3.95 -3.96 8.26
CA ALA A 76 5.37 -3.98 7.92
C ALA A 76 6.10 -4.81 8.96
N LYS A 77 7.13 -5.54 8.52
CA LYS A 77 7.96 -6.30 9.45
C LYS A 77 8.90 -5.38 10.21
N ASP A 78 9.33 -4.29 9.57
CA ASP A 78 10.25 -3.33 10.16
C ASP A 78 9.87 -1.95 9.67
N VAL A 79 8.95 -1.33 10.39
CA VAL A 79 8.40 -0.03 9.97
C VAL A 79 9.44 1.09 10.03
N ARG A 80 10.44 0.97 10.92
CA ARG A 80 11.49 1.99 11.00
C ARG A 80 12.35 2.00 9.74
N SER A 81 12.66 0.82 9.19
CA SER A 81 13.41 0.72 7.93
C SER A 81 12.61 1.27 6.76
N VAL A 82 11.32 1.00 6.72
CA VAL A 82 10.44 1.53 5.67
C VAL A 82 10.38 3.05 5.77
N ALA A 83 10.22 3.58 6.98
CA ALA A 83 10.20 5.03 7.18
C ALA A 83 11.49 5.69 6.69
N ALA A 84 12.64 5.05 6.96
CA ALA A 84 13.93 5.58 6.52
C ALA A 84 14.02 5.64 4.99
N ARG A 85 13.59 4.56 4.30
CA ARG A 85 13.59 4.55 2.82
C ARG A 85 12.68 5.64 2.25
N LEU A 86 11.51 5.81 2.86
CA LEU A 86 10.56 6.83 2.41
C LEU A 86 11.15 8.23 2.58
N LYS A 87 11.80 8.49 3.70
CA LYS A 87 12.44 9.79 3.94
C LYS A 87 13.57 10.07 2.96
N GLN A 88 14.38 9.07 2.66
CA GLN A 88 15.47 9.21 1.68
C GLN A 88 14.94 9.52 0.29
N SER A 89 13.75 9.07 -0.02
CA SER A 89 13.10 9.30 -1.31
C SER A 89 12.22 10.55 -1.32
N ASN A 90 12.22 11.32 -0.25
CA ASN A 90 11.42 12.54 -0.10
C ASN A 90 9.92 12.28 -0.22
N ALA A 91 9.46 11.12 0.21
CA ALA A 91 8.04 10.82 0.26
C ALA A 91 7.37 11.76 1.27
N LYS A 92 6.13 12.13 0.97
CA LYS A 92 5.39 13.04 1.84
C LYS A 92 4.73 12.26 2.96
N PHE A 93 5.03 12.62 4.21
CA PHE A 93 4.43 12.02 5.38
C PHE A 93 3.26 12.85 5.87
N ASP A 94 2.19 12.18 6.29
CA ASP A 94 1.14 12.82 7.07
C ASP A 94 1.53 12.77 8.54
N ARG A 95 2.10 11.64 8.98
CA ARG A 95 2.55 11.49 10.36
C ARG A 95 3.73 10.52 10.43
N ASP A 96 4.81 10.98 11.05
CA ASP A 96 6.00 10.15 11.23
C ASP A 96 5.77 9.10 12.33
N LEU A 97 6.79 8.33 12.64
CA LEU A 97 6.72 7.24 13.61
C LEU A 97 6.04 7.68 14.91
N HIS A 98 5.05 6.91 15.30
CA HIS A 98 4.30 7.15 16.54
C HIS A 98 3.65 5.83 16.98
N ASP A 99 3.25 5.78 18.24
CA ASP A 99 2.54 4.62 18.76
C ASP A 99 1.08 4.71 18.30
N GLY A 100 0.67 3.79 17.42
CA GLY A 100 -0.69 3.71 16.92
C GLY A 100 -1.48 2.60 17.59
N ILE A 101 -2.71 2.40 17.14
CA ILE A 101 -3.62 1.43 17.74
C ILE A 101 -3.07 0.01 17.65
N TYR A 102 -2.43 -0.32 16.53
CA TYR A 102 -1.95 -1.69 16.28
C TYR A 102 -0.46 -1.86 16.55
N GLY A 103 0.28 -0.78 16.75
CA GLY A 103 1.72 -0.81 16.96
C GLY A 103 2.38 0.45 16.43
N LEU A 104 3.69 0.40 16.24
CA LEU A 104 4.46 1.53 15.71
C LEU A 104 3.99 1.83 14.28
N THR A 105 3.58 3.05 14.03
CA THR A 105 2.82 3.41 12.81
C THR A 105 3.41 4.64 12.14
N ILE A 106 3.29 4.68 10.80
CA ILE A 106 3.50 5.90 10.01
C ILE A 106 2.33 6.07 9.05
N TYR A 107 2.05 7.31 8.69
CA TYR A 107 1.12 7.63 7.61
C TYR A 107 1.88 8.39 6.54
N VAL A 108 1.84 7.89 5.31
CA VAL A 108 2.57 8.47 4.18
C VAL A 108 1.65 8.52 2.97
N TYR A 109 1.92 9.45 2.06
CA TYR A 109 1.14 9.57 0.84
C TYR A 109 1.88 8.92 -0.32
N ASP A 110 1.15 8.18 -1.16
CA ASP A 110 1.69 7.69 -2.41
C ASP A 110 1.78 8.83 -3.42
N PRO A 111 2.33 8.61 -4.64
CA PRO A 111 2.50 9.70 -5.60
C PRO A 111 1.22 10.42 -6.03
N ASP A 112 0.06 9.78 -5.92
CA ASP A 112 -1.21 10.41 -6.24
C ASP A 112 -1.94 11.00 -5.04
N GLY A 113 -1.32 10.93 -3.87
CA GLY A 113 -1.91 11.47 -2.66
C GLY A 113 -2.80 10.49 -1.91
N ASN A 114 -2.75 9.21 -2.24
CA ASN A 114 -3.46 8.21 -1.45
C ASN A 114 -2.75 8.01 -0.13
N MET A 115 -3.50 8.04 0.97
CA MET A 115 -2.91 7.84 2.29
C MET A 115 -2.67 6.36 2.54
N ILE A 116 -1.44 6.04 2.92
CA ILE A 116 -1.00 4.70 3.24
C ILE A 116 -0.61 4.65 4.71
N GLU A 117 -1.22 3.76 5.45
CA GLU A 117 -0.84 3.47 6.83
C GLU A 117 0.07 2.25 6.83
N LEU A 118 1.21 2.36 7.51
CA LEU A 118 2.12 1.22 7.68
C LEU A 118 2.36 1.04 9.16
N TYR A 119 2.18 -0.18 9.67
CA TYR A 119 2.39 -0.42 11.09
C TYR A 119 3.11 -1.73 11.32
N GLU A 120 3.92 -1.75 12.36
CA GLU A 120 4.58 -2.96 12.83
C GLU A 120 3.87 -3.40 14.08
N GLU A 121 3.19 -4.53 14.00
CA GLU A 121 2.34 -5.02 15.07
C GLU A 121 3.15 -5.24 16.33
N GLY A 122 2.67 -4.68 17.45
CA GLY A 122 3.30 -4.86 18.74
C GLY A 122 4.56 -4.03 18.99
N ALA A 123 5.11 -3.37 17.97
CA ALA A 123 6.28 -2.50 18.16
C ALA A 123 5.87 -1.16 18.75
N LYS A 124 6.79 -0.51 19.45
CA LYS A 124 6.57 0.78 20.10
C LYS A 124 7.75 1.70 19.90
N MET A 125 7.54 2.98 20.19
CA MET A 125 8.61 3.98 20.11
C MET A 125 9.73 3.67 21.07
N LEU A 126 9.40 3.21 22.26
CA LEU A 126 10.39 2.87 23.31
C LEU A 126 10.32 1.42 23.72
#